data_9af00b43028170a14f8b2550c40cda1c
#
_entry.id   9af00b43028170a14f8b2550c40cda1c
#
_cell.length_a   1.000
_cell.length_b   1.000
_cell.length_c   1.000
_cell.angle_alpha   90.00
_cell.angle_beta   90.00
_cell.angle_gamma   90.00
#
_symmetry.space_group_name_H-M   'P 1'
#
loop_
_entity.id
_entity.type
_entity.pdbx_description
1 polymer ?
#
loop_
_entity_poly.entity_id
_entity_poly.type
_entity_poly.pdbx_seq_one_letter_code
_entity_poly.pdbx_strand_id
1 'polypeptide(L)'
;MYIYSQKKKLVACIYKFRKKINSRINLSPENELLQASIIKFDKNFNLNRHIHTKVSRKTIGTQEIWIVMGGKLKATFYETDKTKICSKILKKGDISILFRGGHKFETLEKNTIIYEIKNGPYIKDKDLKKF
;
A
#
# COMPACT_ATOMS: atom_id res chain seq x y z
N MET A 1 5.22 -9.03 -3.84
CA MET A 1 6.19 -8.57 -4.88
C MET A 1 6.60 -7.15 -4.55
N TYR A 2 7.89 -6.93 -4.33
CA TYR A 2 8.46 -5.61 -4.15
C TYR A 2 8.84 -4.98 -5.49
N ILE A 3 8.70 -3.67 -5.59
CA ILE A 3 9.07 -2.84 -6.74
C ILE A 3 10.16 -1.90 -6.29
N TYR A 4 11.29 -1.94 -6.97
CA TYR A 4 12.46 -1.14 -6.65
C TYR A 4 12.75 -0.11 -7.76
N SER A 5 13.32 1.01 -7.37
CA SER A 5 13.87 2.02 -8.26
C SER A 5 15.16 1.53 -8.96
N GLN A 6 15.62 2.23 -9.98
CA GLN A 6 16.93 1.97 -10.59
C GLN A 6 18.07 2.07 -9.56
N LYS A 7 17.95 2.95 -8.57
CA LYS A 7 18.89 3.11 -7.45
C LYS A 7 18.66 2.09 -6.31
N LYS A 8 17.95 0.98 -6.58
CA LYS A 8 17.65 -0.10 -5.62
C LYS A 8 16.89 0.33 -4.37
N LYS A 9 16.21 1.49 -4.38
CA LYS A 9 15.33 1.91 -3.29
C LYS A 9 13.98 1.22 -3.44
N LEU A 10 13.42 0.69 -2.36
CA LEU A 10 12.07 0.13 -2.35
C LEU A 10 11.05 1.24 -2.61
N VAL A 11 10.25 1.10 -3.65
CA VAL A 11 9.22 2.07 -4.07
C VAL A 11 7.84 1.60 -3.63
N ALA A 12 7.50 0.35 -3.92
CA ALA A 12 6.18 -0.18 -3.60
C ALA A 12 6.20 -1.68 -3.31
N CYS A 13 5.13 -2.15 -2.68
CA CYS A 13 4.83 -3.57 -2.54
C CYS A 13 3.46 -3.87 -3.14
N ILE A 14 3.36 -4.93 -3.92
CA ILE A 14 2.08 -5.46 -4.39
C ILE A 14 1.89 -6.86 -3.81
N TYR A 15 0.77 -7.07 -3.15
CA TYR A 15 0.28 -8.37 -2.76
C TYR A 15 -0.89 -8.78 -3.64
N LYS A 16 -0.75 -9.92 -4.30
CA LYS A 16 -1.84 -10.56 -5.05
C LYS A 16 -2.65 -11.43 -4.12
N PHE A 17 -3.95 -11.22 -4.08
CA PHE A 17 -4.83 -11.98 -3.20
C PHE A 17 -4.70 -13.49 -3.45
N ARG A 18 -4.56 -14.24 -2.37
CA ARG A 18 -4.50 -15.71 -2.36
C ARG A 18 -5.48 -16.25 -1.32
N LYS A 19 -6.28 -17.23 -1.68
CA LYS A 19 -7.24 -17.86 -0.74
C LYS A 19 -6.54 -18.63 0.40
N LYS A 20 -5.36 -19.19 0.15
CA LYS A 20 -4.60 -19.92 1.16
C LYS A 20 -3.54 -19.01 1.78
N ILE A 21 -3.76 -18.64 3.02
CA ILE A 21 -2.82 -17.92 3.88
C ILE A 21 -2.70 -18.78 5.14
N ASN A 22 -1.51 -19.20 5.49
CA ASN A 22 -1.29 -20.12 6.62
C ASN A 22 -1.08 -19.38 7.96
N SER A 23 -0.66 -18.11 7.89
CA SER A 23 -0.37 -17.32 9.09
C SER A 23 -0.37 -15.82 8.72
N ARG A 24 0.23 -15.00 9.58
CA ARG A 24 0.47 -13.58 9.32
C ARG A 24 1.54 -13.39 8.23
N ILE A 25 1.28 -12.49 7.29
CA ILE A 25 2.22 -12.02 6.28
C ILE A 25 2.39 -10.51 6.46
N ASN A 26 3.57 -10.06 6.84
CA ASN A 26 3.90 -8.64 6.87
C ASN A 26 4.22 -8.19 5.45
N LEU A 27 3.53 -7.14 5.00
CA LEU A 27 3.69 -6.58 3.65
C LEU A 27 4.66 -5.41 3.62
N SER A 28 4.76 -4.69 4.72
CA SER A 28 5.68 -3.57 4.88
C SER A 28 6.93 -3.99 5.63
N PRO A 29 8.13 -3.54 5.21
CA PRO A 29 9.31 -3.56 6.07
C PRO A 29 9.08 -2.80 7.38
N GLU A 30 9.73 -3.24 8.46
CA GLU A 30 9.49 -2.70 9.79
C GLU A 30 9.87 -1.22 9.96
N ASN A 31 10.78 -0.73 9.13
CA ASN A 31 11.22 0.67 9.12
C ASN A 31 10.36 1.60 8.27
N GLU A 32 9.33 1.10 7.60
CA GLU A 32 8.40 1.95 6.84
C GLU A 32 7.29 2.50 7.74
N LEU A 33 6.75 3.69 7.40
CA LEU A 33 5.74 4.37 8.21
C LEU A 33 4.42 3.60 8.28
N LEU A 34 3.92 3.15 7.11
CA LEU A 34 2.71 2.35 7.04
C LEU A 34 3.04 0.87 7.20
N GLN A 35 2.56 0.30 8.29
CA GLN A 35 2.66 -1.12 8.56
C GLN A 35 1.39 -1.82 8.11
N ALA A 36 1.52 -2.73 7.16
CA ALA A 36 0.42 -3.52 6.63
C ALA A 36 0.72 -5.01 6.76
N SER A 37 -0.27 -5.76 7.18
CA SER A 37 -0.19 -7.21 7.28
C SER A 37 -1.49 -7.86 6.83
N ILE A 38 -1.39 -9.06 6.32
CA ILE A 38 -2.52 -9.95 6.10
C ILE A 38 -2.46 -11.01 7.17
N ILE A 39 -3.56 -11.24 7.85
CA ILE A 39 -3.63 -12.19 8.95
C ILE A 39 -4.84 -13.10 8.71
N LYS A 40 -4.62 -14.40 8.78
CA LYS A 40 -5.69 -15.38 8.83
C LYS A 40 -5.95 -15.74 10.28
N PHE A 41 -7.20 -15.70 10.66
CA PHE A 41 -7.67 -16.18 11.96
C PHE A 41 -8.54 -17.41 11.78
N ASP A 42 -8.45 -18.33 12.73
CA ASP A 42 -9.36 -19.47 12.81
C ASP A 42 -10.68 -19.05 13.47
N LYS A 43 -11.71 -19.90 13.34
CA LYS A 43 -13.00 -19.69 14.00
C LYS A 43 -12.78 -19.56 15.51
N ASN A 44 -13.49 -18.66 16.15
CA ASN A 44 -13.45 -18.38 17.59
C ASN A 44 -12.11 -17.82 18.10
N PHE A 45 -11.22 -17.35 17.20
CA PHE A 45 -10.04 -16.61 17.65
C PHE A 45 -10.45 -15.37 18.44
N ASN A 46 -9.86 -15.18 19.61
CA ASN A 46 -10.09 -14.01 20.46
C ASN A 46 -8.77 -13.26 20.64
N LEU A 47 -8.72 -12.02 20.16
CA LEU A 47 -7.59 -11.15 20.39
C LEU A 47 -7.63 -10.60 21.82
N ASN A 48 -6.58 -10.82 22.60
CA ASN A 48 -6.49 -10.28 23.94
C ASN A 48 -6.60 -8.75 23.94
N ARG A 49 -7.31 -8.21 24.91
CA ARG A 49 -7.42 -6.75 25.11
C ARG A 49 -6.05 -6.15 25.30
N HIS A 50 -5.74 -5.09 24.58
CA HIS A 50 -4.47 -4.38 24.67
C HIS A 50 -4.63 -2.90 24.36
N ILE A 51 -3.65 -2.12 24.75
CA ILE A 51 -3.56 -0.68 24.48
C ILE A 51 -2.21 -0.41 23.79
N HIS A 52 -2.25 0.34 22.71
CA HIS A 52 -1.02 0.84 22.11
C HIS A 52 -0.46 2.00 22.92
N THR A 53 0.79 1.87 23.35
CA THR A 53 1.49 2.90 24.10
C THR A 53 1.85 4.09 23.21
N LYS A 54 1.98 5.29 23.82
CA LYS A 54 2.43 6.48 23.11
C LYS A 54 3.92 6.35 22.80
N VAL A 55 4.24 6.27 21.49
CA VAL A 55 5.61 6.25 21.00
C VAL A 55 5.77 7.40 20.00
N SER A 56 6.77 8.26 20.23
CA SER A 56 7.08 9.35 19.30
C SER A 56 7.59 8.76 17.98
N ARG A 57 7.03 9.23 16.86
CA ARG A 57 7.45 8.86 15.51
C ARG A 57 7.66 10.10 14.66
N LYS A 58 8.77 10.16 13.94
CA LYS A 58 9.00 11.20 12.95
C LYS A 58 8.44 10.75 11.61
N THR A 59 7.47 11.50 11.08
CA THR A 59 6.87 11.23 9.77
C THR A 59 7.46 12.18 8.73
N ILE A 60 8.02 11.64 7.65
CA ILE A 60 8.50 12.40 6.50
C ILE A 60 7.93 11.77 5.23
N GLY A 61 7.16 12.56 4.48
CA GLY A 61 6.49 12.10 3.27
C GLY A 61 5.22 11.31 3.53
N THR A 62 4.51 11.04 2.45
CA THR A 62 3.24 10.31 2.45
C THR A 62 3.47 8.91 1.89
N GLN A 63 3.02 7.92 2.63
CA GLN A 63 2.89 6.54 2.17
C GLN A 63 1.41 6.21 2.02
N GLU A 64 1.09 5.31 1.11
CA GLU A 64 -0.29 5.07 0.70
C GLU A 64 -0.56 3.59 0.44
N ILE A 65 -1.71 3.12 0.87
CA ILE A 65 -2.19 1.76 0.61
C ILE A 65 -3.47 1.84 -0.20
N TRP A 66 -3.55 1.05 -1.27
CA TRP A 66 -4.77 0.77 -2.01
C TRP A 66 -5.17 -0.68 -1.84
N ILE A 67 -6.41 -0.91 -1.45
CA ILE A 67 -7.03 -2.23 -1.39
C ILE A 67 -8.15 -2.25 -2.42
N VAL A 68 -8.05 -3.12 -3.41
CA VAL A 68 -9.09 -3.23 -4.46
C VAL A 68 -10.26 -4.03 -3.91
N MET A 69 -11.39 -3.36 -3.70
CA MET A 69 -12.61 -3.98 -3.18
C MET A 69 -13.52 -4.52 -4.28
N GLY A 70 -13.44 -3.95 -5.48
CA GLY A 70 -14.20 -4.38 -6.66
C GLY A 70 -13.57 -3.87 -7.94
N GLY A 71 -13.89 -4.52 -9.05
CA GLY A 71 -13.38 -4.14 -10.36
C GLY A 71 -11.88 -4.43 -10.56
N LYS A 72 -11.29 -3.67 -11.46
CA LYS A 72 -9.90 -3.82 -11.90
C LYS A 72 -9.29 -2.48 -12.24
N LEU A 73 -8.02 -2.30 -11.91
CA LEU A 73 -7.25 -1.12 -12.27
C LEU A 73 -5.83 -1.47 -12.73
N LYS A 74 -5.22 -0.55 -13.45
CA LYS A 74 -3.81 -0.55 -13.80
C LYS A 74 -3.10 0.49 -12.95
N ALA A 75 -2.27 0.05 -12.01
CA ALA A 75 -1.40 0.90 -11.21
C ALA A 75 -0.05 1.09 -11.94
N THR A 76 0.43 2.32 -12.01
CA THR A 76 1.74 2.67 -12.59
C THR A 76 2.56 3.37 -11.54
N PHE A 77 3.83 2.98 -11.43
CA PHE A 77 4.79 3.49 -10.45
C PHE A 77 5.93 4.24 -11.15
N TYR A 78 6.39 5.29 -10.51
CA TYR A 78 7.41 6.20 -11.02
C TYR A 78 8.49 6.45 -9.97
N GLU A 79 9.69 6.74 -10.44
CA GLU A 79 10.78 7.33 -9.65
C GLU A 79 10.39 8.75 -9.18
N THR A 80 11.16 9.29 -8.26
CA THR A 80 11.02 10.68 -7.82
C THR A 80 11.32 11.70 -8.92
N ASP A 81 12.12 11.34 -9.90
CA ASP A 81 12.39 12.13 -11.11
C ASP A 81 11.34 11.97 -12.21
N LYS A 82 10.24 11.27 -11.92
CA LYS A 82 9.10 10.98 -12.81
C LYS A 82 9.34 9.86 -13.83
N THR A 83 10.51 9.25 -13.86
CA THR A 83 10.80 8.11 -14.74
C THR A 83 9.90 6.93 -14.38
N LYS A 84 9.20 6.38 -15.38
CA LYS A 84 8.34 5.22 -15.16
C LYS A 84 9.14 3.99 -14.80
N ILE A 85 8.74 3.32 -13.70
CA ILE A 85 9.33 2.05 -13.29
C ILE A 85 8.58 0.88 -13.94
N CYS A 86 7.29 0.76 -13.65
CA CYS A 86 6.46 -0.33 -14.19
C CYS A 86 4.97 -0.04 -14.03
N SER A 87 4.16 -0.87 -14.69
CA SER A 87 2.71 -0.93 -14.46
C SER A 87 2.29 -2.33 -14.05
N LYS A 88 1.27 -2.44 -13.21
CA LYS A 88 0.70 -3.71 -12.74
C LYS A 88 -0.82 -3.63 -12.72
N ILE A 89 -1.46 -4.73 -13.12
CA ILE A 89 -2.91 -4.86 -13.00
C ILE A 89 -3.25 -5.35 -11.60
N LEU A 90 -4.16 -4.65 -10.95
CA LEU A 90 -4.72 -5.00 -9.64
C LEU A 90 -6.20 -5.32 -9.81
N LYS A 91 -6.67 -6.34 -9.11
CA LYS A 91 -8.07 -6.80 -9.09
C LYS A 91 -8.54 -7.00 -7.66
N LYS A 92 -9.83 -7.27 -7.49
CA LYS A 92 -10.45 -7.48 -6.18
C LYS A 92 -9.59 -8.35 -5.25
N GLY A 93 -9.32 -7.83 -4.06
CA GLY A 93 -8.50 -8.44 -3.01
C GLY A 93 -7.00 -8.13 -3.11
N ASP A 94 -6.52 -7.56 -4.22
CA ASP A 94 -5.13 -7.15 -4.35
C ASP A 94 -4.86 -5.89 -3.52
N ILE A 95 -3.65 -5.79 -2.98
CA ILE A 95 -3.17 -4.66 -2.17
C ILE A 95 -1.93 -4.08 -2.85
N SER A 96 -1.87 -2.75 -2.93
CA SER A 96 -0.67 -2.00 -3.31
C SER A 96 -0.29 -1.08 -2.17
N ILE A 97 0.98 -1.06 -1.80
CA ILE A 97 1.55 -0.13 -0.81
C ILE A 97 2.60 0.69 -1.54
N LEU A 98 2.45 2.01 -1.52
CA LEU A 98 3.46 2.94 -2.00
C LEU A 98 4.24 3.47 -0.80
N PHE A 99 5.54 3.29 -0.81
CA PHE A 99 6.44 3.81 0.22
C PHE A 99 7.08 5.14 -0.19
N ARG A 100 7.32 5.34 -1.49
CA ARG A 100 7.92 6.55 -2.07
C ARG A 100 7.79 6.58 -3.59
N GLY A 101 8.15 7.71 -4.19
CA GLY A 101 8.06 7.92 -5.64
C GLY A 101 6.68 8.37 -6.08
N GLY A 102 6.45 8.36 -7.39
CA GLY A 102 5.18 8.73 -8.00
C GLY A 102 4.32 7.52 -8.32
N HIS A 103 3.04 7.75 -8.42
CA HIS A 103 2.07 6.72 -8.82
C HIS A 103 0.88 7.31 -9.54
N LYS A 104 0.19 6.49 -10.30
CA LYS A 104 -1.16 6.74 -10.81
C LYS A 104 -1.91 5.43 -10.97
N PHE A 105 -3.23 5.49 -11.09
CA PHE A 105 -4.01 4.35 -11.57
C PHE A 105 -4.99 4.76 -12.67
N GLU A 106 -5.37 3.79 -13.46
CA GLU A 106 -6.42 3.85 -14.47
C GLU A 106 -7.40 2.72 -14.21
N THR A 107 -8.70 3.03 -14.08
CA THR A 107 -9.72 1.99 -13.93
C THR A 107 -9.91 1.27 -15.26
N LEU A 108 -9.99 -0.06 -15.22
CA LEU A 108 -10.17 -0.92 -16.39
C LEU A 108 -11.57 -1.55 -16.44
N GLU A 109 -12.35 -1.41 -15.38
CA GLU A 109 -13.72 -1.90 -15.29
C GLU A 109 -14.62 -0.84 -14.65
N LYS A 110 -15.90 -0.85 -15.04
CA LYS A 110 -16.92 -0.03 -14.37
C LYS A 110 -17.02 -0.40 -12.89
N ASN A 111 -17.42 0.54 -12.05
CA ASN A 111 -17.63 0.34 -10.62
C ASN A 111 -16.37 -0.19 -9.89
N THR A 112 -15.18 0.19 -10.34
CA THR A 112 -13.95 -0.10 -9.61
C THR A 112 -13.94 0.67 -8.31
N ILE A 113 -13.80 -0.06 -7.19
CA ILE A 113 -13.80 0.48 -5.82
C ILE A 113 -12.47 0.14 -5.18
N ILE A 114 -11.82 1.13 -4.57
CA ILE A 114 -10.63 0.95 -3.76
C ILE A 114 -10.83 1.57 -2.37
N TYR A 115 -10.22 0.98 -1.36
CA TYR A 115 -9.95 1.65 -0.09
C TYR A 115 -8.55 2.25 -0.17
N GLU A 116 -8.47 3.55 0.09
CA GLU A 116 -7.23 4.30 0.18
C GLU A 116 -6.93 4.60 1.64
N ILE A 117 -5.73 4.29 2.09
CA ILE A 117 -5.24 4.54 3.44
C ILE A 117 -3.91 5.28 3.32
N LYS A 118 -3.77 6.40 4.01
CA LYS A 118 -2.55 7.21 4.04
C LYS A 118 -2.12 7.50 5.47
N ASN A 119 -0.82 7.68 5.69
CA ASN A 119 -0.40 8.31 6.93
C ASN A 119 -0.75 9.81 6.88
N GLY A 120 -1.24 10.31 8.01
CA GLY A 120 -1.60 11.74 8.17
C GLY A 120 -0.68 12.47 9.17
N PRO A 121 -1.08 13.70 9.53
CA PRO A 121 -2.26 14.42 9.05
C PRO A 121 -2.13 14.91 7.60
N TYR A 122 -3.24 15.00 6.88
CA TYR A 122 -3.27 15.53 5.52
C TYR A 122 -3.01 17.04 5.52
N ILE A 123 -2.09 17.51 4.68
CA ILE A 123 -1.76 18.92 4.52
C ILE A 123 -2.14 19.33 3.10
N LYS A 124 -3.26 20.07 2.99
CA LYS A 124 -3.78 20.57 1.72
C LYS A 124 -2.69 21.30 0.93
N ASP A 125 -2.65 21.07 -0.39
CA ASP A 125 -1.74 21.69 -1.36
C ASP A 125 -0.24 21.41 -1.15
N LYS A 126 0.14 20.58 -0.16
CA LYS A 126 1.53 20.22 0.10
C LYS A 126 1.81 18.70 -0.04
N ASP A 127 0.79 17.86 0.16
CA ASP A 127 0.98 16.40 0.21
C ASP A 127 1.23 15.76 -1.15
N LEU A 128 0.89 16.43 -2.25
CA LEU A 128 1.09 15.90 -3.59
C LEU A 128 1.47 16.98 -4.61
N LYS A 129 2.21 16.59 -5.61
CA LYS A 129 2.53 17.37 -6.81
C LYS A 129 2.20 16.56 -8.05
N LYS A 130 1.29 17.08 -8.87
CA LYS A 130 0.98 16.46 -10.18
C LYS A 130 2.13 16.63 -11.17
N PHE A 131 2.28 15.68 -12.08
CA PHE A 131 3.24 15.70 -13.18
C PHE A 131 2.75 14.91 -14.39
#